data_a23daca8200ea1f1d1e26e3ecd386a90
#
_entry.id   a23daca8200ea1f1d1e26e3ecd386a90
#
_cell.length_a   1.000
_cell.length_b   1.000
_cell.length_c   1.000
_cell.angle_alpha   90.00
_cell.angle_beta   90.00
_cell.angle_gamma   90.00
#
_symmetry.space_group_name_H-M   'P 1'
#
loop_
_entity.id
_entity.type
_entity.pdbx_description
1 polymer ?
#
loop_
_entity_poly.entity_id
_entity_poly.type
_entity_poly.pdbx_seq_one_letter_code
_entity_poly.pdbx_strand_id
1 'polypeptide(L)'
;MISTRCASSLRTAGVLRSVFVKDAAAAASKSRTCARQWRHFASAIERIGVDDPRMSRIVKHNGIVYISGQTDATAEDIEGQTRNVLAKVDDLLAQAGTSKSNLLTSSIWLKDIGRDFKQMNAVWNDWVDPDNKPVRATVEAAMARPQLLIEIQVTAATKDGE
;
A
#
# COMPACT_ATOMS: atom_id res chain seq x y z
N MET A 1 16.93 -17.92 -20.92
CA MET A 1 17.17 -19.23 -21.54
C MET A 1 17.54 -20.25 -20.47
N ILE A 2 16.60 -20.97 -19.89
CA ILE A 2 16.88 -22.25 -19.24
C ILE A 2 15.63 -23.09 -19.47
N SER A 3 15.81 -24.06 -20.39
CA SER A 3 14.85 -25.08 -20.77
C SER A 3 15.01 -26.25 -19.81
N THR A 4 13.92 -26.68 -19.16
CA THR A 4 13.92 -27.95 -18.47
C THR A 4 12.97 -28.91 -19.20
N ARG A 5 13.56 -29.82 -19.93
CA ARG A 5 12.89 -30.93 -20.63
C ARG A 5 12.44 -31.98 -19.62
N CYS A 6 11.16 -32.32 -19.65
CA CYS A 6 10.64 -33.53 -19.03
C CYS A 6 10.82 -34.68 -20.02
N ALA A 7 11.68 -35.65 -19.69
CA ALA A 7 11.91 -36.84 -20.48
C ALA A 7 10.97 -37.95 -20.03
N SER A 8 10.15 -38.43 -20.95
CA SER A 8 9.36 -39.64 -20.82
C SER A 8 10.23 -40.86 -21.13
N SER A 9 10.27 -41.83 -20.23
CA SER A 9 10.80 -43.19 -20.51
C SER A 9 9.73 -44.21 -20.14
N LEU A 10 9.16 -44.78 -21.18
CA LEU A 10 8.39 -46.02 -21.11
C LEU A 10 9.37 -47.23 -21.20
N ARG A 11 9.36 -48.12 -20.22
CA ARG A 11 9.60 -49.56 -20.48
C ARG A 11 9.19 -50.44 -19.28
N THR A 12 8.41 -51.41 -19.66
CA THR A 12 8.29 -52.83 -19.26
C THR A 12 7.48 -53.15 -18.00
N ALA A 13 6.44 -53.91 -18.31
CA ALA A 13 5.55 -54.60 -17.39
C ALA A 13 6.29 -55.72 -16.63
N GLY A 14 5.93 -55.89 -15.37
CA GLY A 14 6.30 -57.09 -14.61
C GLY A 14 6.09 -56.91 -13.12
N VAL A 15 4.95 -57.44 -12.62
CA VAL A 15 4.70 -57.92 -11.26
C VAL A 15 5.16 -57.02 -10.09
N LEU A 16 4.21 -56.30 -9.48
CA LEU A 16 4.08 -56.20 -8.03
C LEU A 16 2.82 -55.36 -7.68
N ARG A 17 1.69 -56.02 -7.50
CA ARG A 17 0.51 -55.47 -6.85
C ARG A 17 0.81 -55.45 -5.34
N SER A 18 1.19 -54.31 -4.77
CA SER A 18 0.90 -53.96 -3.36
C SER A 18 1.57 -52.67 -2.83
N VAL A 19 2.28 -51.89 -3.64
CA VAL A 19 2.99 -50.69 -3.15
C VAL A 19 2.35 -49.36 -3.59
N PHE A 20 1.34 -49.37 -4.48
CA PHE A 20 0.84 -48.15 -5.14
C PHE A 20 -0.29 -47.37 -4.40
N VAL A 21 -0.69 -47.77 -3.17
CA VAL A 21 -1.80 -47.10 -2.49
C VAL A 21 -1.32 -46.03 -1.48
N LYS A 22 -0.03 -46.07 -1.05
CA LYS A 22 0.46 -45.09 -0.06
C LYS A 22 0.94 -43.77 -0.69
N ASP A 23 1.43 -43.77 -1.91
CA ASP A 23 2.00 -42.55 -2.54
C ASP A 23 0.94 -41.61 -3.13
N ALA A 24 -0.21 -42.12 -3.53
CA ALA A 24 -1.33 -41.30 -4.04
C ALA A 24 -1.93 -40.41 -2.95
N ALA A 25 -1.97 -40.91 -1.71
CA ALA A 25 -2.49 -40.12 -0.57
C ALA A 25 -1.52 -39.01 -0.15
N ALA A 26 -0.20 -39.23 -0.26
CA ALA A 26 0.83 -38.23 0.05
C ALA A 26 0.90 -37.14 -1.02
N ALA A 27 0.72 -37.46 -2.30
CA ALA A 27 0.67 -36.51 -3.40
C ALA A 27 -0.62 -35.64 -3.33
N ALA A 28 -1.75 -36.23 -3.00
CA ALA A 28 -3.02 -35.51 -2.80
C ALA A 28 -2.99 -34.57 -1.57
N SER A 29 -2.27 -34.97 -0.52
CA SER A 29 -2.06 -34.13 0.68
C SER A 29 -1.19 -32.90 0.35
N LYS A 30 -0.08 -33.07 -0.38
CA LYS A 30 0.80 -31.95 -0.79
C LYS A 30 0.10 -30.97 -1.73
N SER A 31 -0.75 -31.43 -2.64
CA SER A 31 -1.48 -30.57 -3.56
C SER A 31 -2.56 -29.73 -2.84
N ARG A 32 -3.22 -30.29 -1.81
CA ARG A 32 -4.21 -29.59 -1.00
C ARG A 32 -3.58 -28.50 -0.12
N THR A 33 -2.36 -28.73 0.39
CA THR A 33 -1.63 -27.76 1.20
C THR A 33 -1.17 -26.58 0.34
N CYS A 34 -0.69 -26.83 -0.87
CA CYS A 34 -0.31 -25.77 -1.82
C CYS A 34 -1.53 -24.95 -2.27
N ALA A 35 -2.64 -25.58 -2.63
CA ALA A 35 -3.86 -24.89 -3.03
C ALA A 35 -4.50 -24.07 -1.87
N ARG A 36 -4.29 -24.47 -0.62
CA ARG A 36 -4.76 -23.73 0.56
C ARG A 36 -3.92 -22.48 0.82
N GLN A 37 -2.62 -22.55 0.53
CA GLN A 37 -1.68 -21.43 0.72
C GLN A 37 -1.93 -20.30 -0.30
N TRP A 38 -2.34 -20.61 -1.52
CA TRP A 38 -2.68 -19.61 -2.55
C TRP A 38 -4.02 -18.88 -2.29
N ARG A 39 -4.91 -19.41 -1.45
CA ARG A 39 -6.20 -18.77 -1.12
C ARG A 39 -6.08 -17.62 -0.11
N HIS A 40 -4.95 -17.48 0.58
CA HIS A 40 -4.72 -16.38 1.52
C HIS A 40 -4.22 -15.09 0.84
N PHE A 41 -3.90 -15.10 -0.46
CA PHE A 41 -3.39 -13.91 -1.15
C PHE A 41 -4.46 -13.02 -1.80
N ALA A 42 -5.72 -13.39 -1.75
CA ALA A 42 -6.80 -12.50 -2.17
C ALA A 42 -7.44 -11.87 -0.95
N SER A 43 -6.75 -10.92 -0.30
CA SER A 43 -7.39 -10.15 0.77
C SER A 43 -8.52 -9.32 0.16
N ALA A 44 -9.69 -9.34 0.82
CA ALA A 44 -10.80 -8.49 0.41
C ALA A 44 -10.36 -7.02 0.43
N ILE A 45 -10.82 -6.23 -0.53
CA ILE A 45 -10.59 -4.78 -0.51
C ILE A 45 -11.45 -4.19 0.61
N GLU A 46 -10.81 -3.63 1.63
CA GLU A 46 -11.46 -2.89 2.71
C GLU A 46 -11.51 -1.41 2.38
N ARG A 47 -12.65 -0.75 2.64
CA ARG A 47 -12.85 0.69 2.41
C ARG A 47 -13.37 1.34 3.68
N ILE A 48 -12.76 2.47 4.07
CA ILE A 48 -13.10 3.21 5.28
C ILE A 48 -13.36 4.68 4.89
N GLY A 49 -14.36 5.30 5.53
CA GLY A 49 -14.74 6.69 5.25
C GLY A 49 -15.37 6.81 3.85
N VAL A 50 -16.45 6.08 3.63
CA VAL A 50 -17.21 6.02 2.36
C VAL A 50 -18.36 7.03 2.28
N ASP A 51 -18.38 8.02 3.16
CA ASP A 51 -19.46 9.03 3.24
C ASP A 51 -19.46 9.99 2.04
N ASP A 52 -18.30 10.19 1.40
CA ASP A 52 -18.20 10.96 0.16
C ASP A 52 -18.66 10.07 -1.01
N PRO A 53 -19.66 10.51 -1.83
CA PRO A 53 -20.15 9.70 -2.95
C PRO A 53 -19.11 9.48 -4.06
N ARG A 54 -18.00 10.20 -4.05
CA ARG A 54 -16.98 10.18 -5.10
C ARG A 54 -15.80 9.27 -4.76
N MET A 55 -15.50 9.04 -3.45
CA MET A 55 -14.28 8.34 -3.05
C MET A 55 -14.38 7.74 -1.64
N SER A 56 -13.51 6.75 -1.36
CA SER A 56 -13.20 6.31 0.01
C SER A 56 -12.02 7.12 0.55
N ARG A 57 -12.02 7.41 1.84
CA ARG A 57 -10.87 8.09 2.48
C ARG A 57 -9.67 7.18 2.58
N ILE A 58 -9.91 5.90 2.86
CA ILE A 58 -8.89 4.87 3.00
C ILE A 58 -9.32 3.64 2.22
N VAL A 59 -8.38 3.03 1.51
CA VAL A 59 -8.53 1.70 0.90
C VAL A 59 -7.38 0.83 1.40
N LYS A 60 -7.70 -0.38 1.89
CA LYS A 60 -6.71 -1.39 2.28
C LYS A 60 -6.80 -2.60 1.38
N HIS A 61 -5.68 -3.07 0.88
CA HIS A 61 -5.59 -4.27 0.05
C HIS A 61 -4.17 -4.83 0.05
N ASN A 62 -4.05 -6.13 0.26
CA ASN A 62 -2.78 -6.87 0.21
C ASN A 62 -1.66 -6.23 1.05
N GLY A 63 -1.95 -5.85 2.29
CA GLY A 63 -0.96 -5.26 3.19
C GLY A 63 -0.59 -3.80 2.86
N ILE A 64 -1.29 -3.15 1.92
CA ILE A 64 -1.07 -1.75 1.56
C ILE A 64 -2.31 -0.93 1.93
N VAL A 65 -2.05 0.23 2.52
CA VAL A 65 -3.02 1.28 2.84
C VAL A 65 -2.86 2.43 1.86
N TYR A 66 -3.93 2.79 1.18
CA TYR A 66 -4.02 3.94 0.28
C TYR A 66 -4.87 5.00 0.97
N ILE A 67 -4.33 6.21 1.13
CA ILE A 67 -5.04 7.37 1.68
C ILE A 67 -5.32 8.35 0.56
N SER A 68 -6.55 8.84 0.48
CA SER A 68 -6.95 9.86 -0.51
C SER A 68 -6.19 11.17 -0.30
N GLY A 69 -6.13 12.03 -1.33
CA GLY A 69 -5.55 13.36 -1.25
C GLY A 69 -6.17 14.18 -0.11
N GLN A 70 -5.34 14.74 0.75
CA GLN A 70 -5.75 15.56 1.88
C GLN A 70 -5.40 17.01 1.64
N THR A 71 -6.37 17.88 1.91
CA THR A 71 -6.25 19.34 1.79
C THR A 71 -6.75 20.01 3.06
N ASP A 72 -6.32 21.24 3.30
CA ASP A 72 -6.85 22.11 4.35
C ASP A 72 -6.88 23.57 3.90
N ALA A 73 -7.95 24.28 4.23
CA ALA A 73 -8.12 25.69 3.88
C ALA A 73 -8.35 26.57 5.14
N THR A 74 -8.10 26.04 6.34
CA THR A 74 -8.33 26.78 7.60
C THR A 74 -7.17 27.71 7.93
N ALA A 75 -5.95 27.38 7.49
CA ALA A 75 -4.80 28.27 7.59
C ALA A 75 -4.61 29.05 6.27
N GLU A 76 -4.08 30.27 6.38
CA GLU A 76 -3.85 31.17 5.25
C GLU A 76 -2.49 30.93 4.59
N ASP A 77 -1.51 30.40 5.34
CA ASP A 77 -0.15 30.17 4.89
C ASP A 77 0.16 28.69 4.62
N ILE A 78 1.24 28.46 3.88
CA ILE A 78 1.65 27.10 3.48
C ILE A 78 2.09 26.25 4.66
N GLU A 79 2.73 26.82 5.69
CA GLU A 79 3.17 26.06 6.85
C GLU A 79 1.99 25.56 7.67
N GLY A 80 1.00 26.43 7.92
CA GLY A 80 -0.24 26.09 8.63
C GLY A 80 -1.04 25.03 7.87
N GLN A 81 -1.24 25.20 6.55
CA GLN A 81 -1.93 24.20 5.73
C GLN A 81 -1.17 22.88 5.72
N THR A 82 0.16 22.90 5.62
CA THR A 82 0.97 21.65 5.66
C THR A 82 0.81 20.93 6.99
N ARG A 83 0.89 21.63 8.14
CA ARG A 83 0.68 21.02 9.48
C ARG A 83 -0.70 20.39 9.59
N ASN A 84 -1.74 21.09 9.16
CA ASN A 84 -3.12 20.62 9.25
C ASN A 84 -3.35 19.41 8.35
N VAL A 85 -2.79 19.40 7.13
CA VAL A 85 -2.87 18.28 6.21
C VAL A 85 -2.14 17.06 6.77
N LEU A 86 -0.94 17.22 7.31
CA LEU A 86 -0.17 16.13 7.90
C LEU A 86 -0.84 15.54 9.15
N ALA A 87 -1.49 16.38 9.98
CA ALA A 87 -2.31 15.88 11.09
C ALA A 87 -3.48 15.02 10.61
N LYS A 88 -4.18 15.42 9.52
CA LYS A 88 -5.22 14.58 8.89
C LYS A 88 -4.68 13.27 8.36
N VAL A 89 -3.47 13.28 7.80
CA VAL A 89 -2.79 12.06 7.35
C VAL A 89 -2.50 11.14 8.54
N ASP A 90 -2.00 11.65 9.66
CA ASP A 90 -1.76 10.88 10.88
C ASP A 90 -3.06 10.23 11.40
N ASP A 91 -4.16 10.99 11.44
CA ASP A 91 -5.48 10.49 11.85
C ASP A 91 -5.97 9.34 10.95
N LEU A 92 -5.81 9.47 9.63
CA LEU A 92 -6.23 8.45 8.67
C LEU A 92 -5.34 7.21 8.74
N LEU A 93 -4.02 7.38 8.94
CA LEU A 93 -3.10 6.26 9.17
C LEU A 93 -3.47 5.50 10.45
N ALA A 94 -3.80 6.21 11.53
CA ALA A 94 -4.25 5.59 12.78
C ALA A 94 -5.58 4.82 12.60
N GLN A 95 -6.55 5.37 11.87
CA GLN A 95 -7.80 4.69 11.51
C GLN A 95 -7.55 3.42 10.67
N ALA A 96 -6.52 3.43 9.82
CA ALA A 96 -6.11 2.26 9.03
C ALA A 96 -5.33 1.21 9.84
N GLY A 97 -4.99 1.48 11.11
CA GLY A 97 -4.19 0.59 11.96
C GLY A 97 -2.69 0.67 11.71
N THR A 98 -2.19 1.74 11.08
CA THR A 98 -0.78 1.95 10.75
C THR A 98 -0.26 3.29 11.27
N SER A 99 0.91 3.74 10.85
CA SER A 99 1.50 5.01 11.27
C SER A 99 2.43 5.55 10.19
N LYS A 100 2.90 6.79 10.37
CA LYS A 100 3.86 7.44 9.46
C LYS A 100 5.20 6.70 9.33
N SER A 101 5.58 5.88 10.31
CA SER A 101 6.78 5.03 10.21
C SER A 101 6.65 3.90 9.18
N ASN A 102 5.44 3.61 8.73
CA ASN A 102 5.17 2.59 7.70
C ASN A 102 4.84 3.22 6.33
N LEU A 103 5.09 4.51 6.13
CA LEU A 103 4.88 5.16 4.85
C LEU A 103 5.77 4.56 3.76
N LEU A 104 5.17 4.28 2.61
CA LEU A 104 5.86 3.80 1.40
C LEU A 104 6.08 4.95 0.42
N THR A 105 5.03 5.72 0.15
CA THR A 105 5.08 6.81 -0.82
C THR A 105 4.37 8.05 -0.30
N SER A 106 4.80 9.23 -0.78
CA SER A 106 4.06 10.49 -0.64
C SER A 106 4.13 11.28 -1.93
N SER A 107 2.97 11.72 -2.42
CA SER A 107 2.83 12.68 -3.51
C SER A 107 2.34 13.99 -2.94
N ILE A 108 3.05 15.08 -3.24
CA ILE A 108 2.74 16.43 -2.77
C ILE A 108 2.54 17.33 -3.97
N TRP A 109 1.40 17.99 -4.01
CA TRP A 109 1.08 19.03 -5.00
C TRP A 109 1.07 20.37 -4.31
N LEU A 110 1.81 21.34 -4.84
CA LEU A 110 1.86 22.72 -4.38
C LEU A 110 1.21 23.63 -5.41
N LYS A 111 0.50 24.64 -4.96
CA LYS A 111 -0.08 25.66 -5.83
C LYS A 111 0.99 26.54 -6.49
N ASP A 112 2.08 26.83 -5.76
CA ASP A 112 3.21 27.63 -6.19
C ASP A 112 4.48 27.03 -5.59
N ILE A 113 5.17 26.20 -6.35
CA ILE A 113 6.34 25.48 -5.86
C ILE A 113 7.53 26.43 -5.64
N GLY A 114 7.64 27.49 -6.43
CA GLY A 114 8.73 28.48 -6.31
C GLY A 114 8.67 29.22 -4.99
N ARG A 115 7.47 29.55 -4.52
CA ARG A 115 7.23 30.28 -3.27
C ARG A 115 7.23 29.35 -2.06
N ASP A 116 6.57 28.19 -2.14
CA ASP A 116 6.12 27.43 -0.99
C ASP A 116 7.00 26.21 -0.63
N PHE A 117 7.88 25.76 -1.56
CA PHE A 117 8.64 24.52 -1.41
C PHE A 117 9.52 24.48 -0.15
N LYS A 118 10.20 25.57 0.17
CA LYS A 118 11.10 25.63 1.32
C LYS A 118 10.36 25.54 2.65
N GLN A 119 9.28 26.31 2.79
CA GLN A 119 8.47 26.36 4.00
C GLN A 119 7.71 25.04 4.22
N MET A 120 7.13 24.47 3.17
CA MET A 120 6.52 23.15 3.21
C MET A 120 7.52 22.08 3.66
N ASN A 121 8.74 22.08 3.10
CA ASN A 121 9.77 21.12 3.50
C ASN A 121 10.23 21.26 4.94
N ALA A 122 10.25 22.46 5.52
CA ALA A 122 10.56 22.62 6.94
C ALA A 122 9.57 21.86 7.80
N VAL A 123 8.26 22.05 7.56
CA VAL A 123 7.21 21.32 8.29
C VAL A 123 7.24 19.81 8.04
N TRP A 124 7.48 19.40 6.78
CA TRP A 124 7.61 17.99 6.42
C TRP A 124 8.76 17.30 7.16
N ASN A 125 9.92 17.93 7.23
CA ASN A 125 11.12 17.37 7.87
C ASN A 125 10.93 17.18 9.38
N ASP A 126 10.19 18.09 10.03
CA ASP A 126 9.85 17.97 11.46
C ASP A 126 8.83 16.86 11.72
N TRP A 127 7.98 16.56 10.74
CA TRP A 127 6.90 15.58 10.88
C TRP A 127 7.32 14.15 10.50
N VAL A 128 8.07 13.97 9.41
CA VAL A 128 8.43 12.64 8.88
C VAL A 128 9.27 11.86 9.88
N ASP A 129 9.06 10.55 9.94
CA ASP A 129 9.93 9.67 10.72
C ASP A 129 11.35 9.69 10.13
N PRO A 130 12.37 10.12 10.89
CA PRO A 130 13.73 10.27 10.37
C PRO A 130 14.39 8.95 9.97
N ASP A 131 13.95 7.83 10.56
CA ASP A 131 14.52 6.50 10.32
C ASP A 131 13.76 5.75 9.20
N ASN A 132 12.48 6.13 8.94
CA ASN A 132 11.59 5.44 8.02
C ASN A 132 10.97 6.41 6.99
N LYS A 133 11.82 7.02 6.17
CA LYS A 133 11.38 8.01 5.17
C LYS A 133 10.75 7.33 3.94
N PRO A 134 9.56 7.78 3.47
CA PRO A 134 8.96 7.29 2.23
C PRO A 134 9.72 7.80 0.99
N VAL A 135 9.48 7.17 -0.15
CA VAL A 135 9.78 7.84 -1.43
C VAL A 135 8.80 8.98 -1.63
N ARG A 136 9.25 10.13 -2.16
CA ARG A 136 8.42 11.33 -2.28
C ARG A 136 8.60 12.02 -3.62
N ALA A 137 7.50 12.47 -4.19
CA ALA A 137 7.47 13.43 -5.29
C ALA A 137 6.77 14.73 -4.85
N THR A 138 7.27 15.88 -5.30
CA THR A 138 6.63 17.18 -5.10
C THR A 138 6.60 17.92 -6.42
N VAL A 139 5.42 18.37 -6.83
CA VAL A 139 5.20 19.07 -8.10
C VAL A 139 4.25 20.26 -7.92
N GLU A 140 4.28 21.18 -8.85
CA GLU A 140 3.30 22.26 -8.95
C GLU A 140 2.04 21.77 -9.66
N ALA A 141 0.86 22.14 -9.15
CA ALA A 141 -0.41 21.84 -9.78
C ALA A 141 -1.48 22.87 -9.46
N ALA A 142 -2.45 23.02 -10.35
CA ALA A 142 -3.66 23.79 -10.08
C ALA A 142 -4.48 23.11 -8.99
N MET A 143 -4.86 23.86 -7.96
CA MET A 143 -5.65 23.36 -6.84
C MET A 143 -7.14 23.42 -7.16
N ALA A 144 -7.92 22.49 -6.58
CA ALA A 144 -9.37 22.41 -6.76
C ALA A 144 -10.12 23.66 -6.26
N ARG A 145 -9.55 24.41 -5.32
CA ARG A 145 -10.11 25.67 -4.78
C ARG A 145 -9.01 26.71 -4.61
N PRO A 146 -9.30 28.02 -4.82
CA PRO A 146 -8.29 29.08 -4.82
C PRO A 146 -7.50 29.23 -3.51
N GLN A 147 -8.11 28.92 -2.37
CA GLN A 147 -7.49 29.04 -1.04
C GLN A 147 -6.59 27.85 -0.67
N LEU A 148 -6.62 26.76 -1.42
CA LEU A 148 -5.74 25.62 -1.19
C LEU A 148 -4.34 25.93 -1.73
N LEU A 149 -3.34 25.67 -0.91
CA LEU A 149 -1.92 25.84 -1.26
C LEU A 149 -1.21 24.51 -1.44
N ILE A 150 -1.75 23.44 -0.82
CA ILE A 150 -1.14 22.12 -0.81
C ILE A 150 -2.19 21.00 -0.81
N GLU A 151 -1.85 19.89 -1.47
CA GLU A 151 -2.51 18.60 -1.33
C GLU A 151 -1.46 17.52 -1.11
N ILE A 152 -1.73 16.56 -0.21
CA ILE A 152 -0.83 15.43 0.06
C ILE A 152 -1.62 14.13 -0.03
N GLN A 153 -1.09 13.17 -0.79
CA GLN A 153 -1.56 11.80 -0.86
C GLN A 153 -0.44 10.86 -0.41
N VAL A 154 -0.79 9.80 0.35
CA VAL A 154 0.20 8.83 0.83
C VAL A 154 -0.27 7.40 0.63
N THR A 155 0.70 6.49 0.55
CA THR A 155 0.50 5.05 0.74
C THR A 155 1.39 4.55 1.87
N ALA A 156 0.91 3.56 2.62
CA ALA A 156 1.64 2.96 3.73
C ALA A 156 1.50 1.43 3.72
N ALA A 157 2.39 0.72 4.40
CA ALA A 157 2.18 -0.68 4.73
C ALA A 157 1.26 -0.81 5.96
N THR A 158 0.51 -1.91 6.07
CA THR A 158 -0.13 -2.31 7.33
C THR A 158 0.93 -2.73 8.35
N LYS A 159 0.63 -2.63 9.66
CA LYS A 159 1.60 -3.00 10.70
C LYS A 159 1.99 -4.47 10.68
N ASP A 160 1.09 -5.34 10.26
CA ASP A 160 1.20 -6.79 10.45
C ASP A 160 1.48 -7.56 9.15
N GLY A 161 1.77 -6.88 8.03
CA GLY A 161 2.09 -7.53 6.76
C GLY A 161 0.97 -8.42 6.21
N GLU A 162 -0.29 -8.23 6.69
CA GLU A 162 -1.47 -8.96 6.27
C GLU A 162 -2.02 -8.52 4.92
#